data_8707c20278a8ffca0596cdfd0b24bb6f
#
_entry.id   8707c20278a8ffca0596cdfd0b24bb6f
#
_cell.length_a   1.000
_cell.length_b   1.000
_cell.length_c   1.000
_cell.angle_alpha   90.00
_cell.angle_beta   90.00
_cell.angle_gamma   90.00
#
_symmetry.space_group_name_H-M   'P 1'
#
loop_
_entity.id
_entity.type
_entity.pdbx_description
1 polymer ?
#
loop_
_entity_poly.entity_id
_entity_poly.type
_entity_poly.pdbx_seq_one_letter_code
_entity_poly.pdbx_strand_id
1 'polypeptide(L)'
;GKSTLVAPANNKTCETGTSVSDTQSTVAFSWNASASTNTYDVRITNLNTSTATNKNGVSATSTTATLDKGVPYSWKVTSKNTSSTTTTPSDTWKFYLAGDGVVNYAPFPAELKTPASGSTVTLSEGKATFTWEGTDPDSGDTLSYTVYVDKVDGKQTPTTALSNLSAQTADVELEVATTYYWRVKSSDGTNASYSIVYSFKTQ
;
A
#
# COMPACT_ATOMS: atom_id res chain seq x y z
N GLY A 1 -42.68 13.71 3.71
CA GLY A 1 -42.46 13.20 2.35
C GLY A 1 -41.18 12.41 2.25
N LYS A 2 -41.03 11.63 1.16
CA LYS A 2 -39.80 10.88 0.86
C LYS A 2 -38.77 11.79 0.19
N SER A 3 -37.54 11.84 0.74
CA SER A 3 -36.42 12.58 0.12
C SER A 3 -35.83 11.79 -1.05
N THR A 4 -35.40 12.51 -2.09
CA THR A 4 -34.66 11.94 -3.21
C THR A 4 -33.16 12.23 -2.99
N LEU A 5 -32.34 11.18 -3.00
CA LEU A 5 -30.90 11.30 -2.82
C LEU A 5 -30.27 11.95 -4.07
N VAL A 6 -29.14 12.65 -3.88
CA VAL A 6 -28.42 13.36 -4.95
C VAL A 6 -26.98 12.89 -5.02
N ALA A 7 -26.20 13.01 -3.93
CA ALA A 7 -24.80 12.62 -3.89
C ALA A 7 -24.43 12.00 -2.53
N PRO A 8 -23.55 11.01 -2.52
CA PRO A 8 -22.97 10.28 -3.66
C PRO A 8 -24.02 9.55 -4.50
N ALA A 9 -23.80 9.50 -5.82
CA ALA A 9 -24.75 8.85 -6.74
C ALA A 9 -24.82 7.32 -6.49
N ASN A 10 -25.98 6.74 -6.80
CA ASN A 10 -26.15 5.30 -6.62
C ASN A 10 -25.19 4.50 -7.53
N ASN A 11 -24.56 3.48 -6.94
CA ASN A 11 -23.57 2.61 -7.58
C ASN A 11 -22.32 3.36 -8.11
N LYS A 12 -22.00 4.53 -7.55
CA LYS A 12 -20.75 5.22 -7.91
C LYS A 12 -19.55 4.39 -7.44
N THR A 13 -18.69 4.00 -8.36
CA THR A 13 -17.56 3.10 -8.12
C THR A 13 -16.27 3.81 -7.70
N CYS A 14 -16.20 5.14 -7.83
CA CYS A 14 -15.02 5.93 -7.52
C CYS A 14 -15.45 7.28 -6.90
N GLU A 15 -15.93 7.25 -5.65
CA GLU A 15 -16.08 8.45 -4.83
C GLU A 15 -14.77 8.70 -4.09
N THR A 16 -14.22 9.89 -4.17
CA THR A 16 -12.93 10.22 -3.53
C THR A 16 -13.11 11.03 -2.25
N GLY A 17 -14.13 11.87 -2.19
CA GLY A 17 -14.30 12.83 -1.10
C GLY A 17 -13.12 13.81 -0.99
N THR A 18 -12.96 14.41 0.18
CA THR A 18 -11.78 15.23 0.54
C THR A 18 -10.91 14.42 1.47
N SER A 19 -9.66 14.15 1.09
CA SER A 19 -8.71 13.38 1.90
C SER A 19 -8.44 14.05 3.25
N VAL A 20 -8.50 13.28 4.33
CA VAL A 20 -8.19 13.70 5.71
C VAL A 20 -6.92 13.03 6.19
N SER A 21 -6.69 11.81 5.77
CA SER A 21 -5.49 11.01 6.04
C SER A 21 -5.29 9.97 4.93
N ASP A 22 -4.24 9.18 5.01
CA ASP A 22 -3.99 8.06 4.09
C ASP A 22 -5.13 7.04 4.08
N THR A 23 -5.83 6.90 5.21
CA THR A 23 -6.89 5.90 5.38
C THR A 23 -8.31 6.46 5.38
N GLN A 24 -8.50 7.80 5.43
CA GLN A 24 -9.81 8.41 5.58
C GLN A 24 -10.04 9.60 4.65
N SER A 25 -11.28 9.75 4.19
CA SER A 25 -11.78 10.91 3.45
C SER A 25 -13.11 11.41 4.02
N THR A 26 -13.33 12.71 3.93
CA THR A 26 -14.65 13.32 4.21
C THR A 26 -15.48 13.31 2.94
N VAL A 27 -16.64 12.66 3.00
CA VAL A 27 -17.62 12.56 1.92
C VAL A 27 -18.79 13.48 2.20
N ALA A 28 -19.22 14.23 1.17
CA ALA A 28 -20.40 15.07 1.22
C ALA A 28 -21.65 14.28 0.76
N PHE A 29 -22.70 14.33 1.55
CA PHE A 29 -24.00 13.73 1.27
C PHE A 29 -25.02 14.83 1.00
N SER A 30 -25.81 14.68 -0.05
CA SER A 30 -26.87 15.65 -0.38
C SER A 30 -28.12 14.96 -0.92
N TRP A 31 -29.26 15.59 -0.66
CA TRP A 31 -30.59 15.12 -1.08
C TRP A 31 -31.51 16.30 -1.33
N ASN A 32 -32.61 16.06 -2.02
CA ASN A 32 -33.65 17.06 -2.21
C ASN A 32 -34.58 17.10 -0.99
N ALA A 33 -34.98 18.31 -0.62
CA ALA A 33 -35.96 18.51 0.43
C ALA A 33 -37.25 17.76 0.14
N SER A 34 -37.86 17.20 1.17
CA SER A 34 -39.18 16.59 1.04
C SER A 34 -40.24 17.40 1.76
N ALA A 35 -41.48 17.36 1.24
CA ALA A 35 -42.61 18.13 1.79
C ALA A 35 -42.85 17.73 3.28
N SER A 36 -43.22 18.72 4.09
CA SER A 36 -43.56 18.55 5.50
C SER A 36 -42.46 17.89 6.31
N THR A 37 -41.20 18.29 6.09
CA THR A 37 -40.03 17.75 6.77
C THR A 37 -39.30 18.90 7.48
N ASN A 38 -38.98 18.70 8.76
CA ASN A 38 -38.22 19.66 9.56
C ASN A 38 -36.74 19.25 9.69
N THR A 39 -36.48 17.94 9.82
CA THR A 39 -35.15 17.41 10.01
C THR A 39 -34.96 16.07 9.29
N TYR A 40 -33.73 15.70 9.12
CA TYR A 40 -33.32 14.46 8.47
C TYR A 40 -32.34 13.68 9.35
N ASP A 41 -32.47 12.36 9.35
CA ASP A 41 -31.44 11.47 9.86
C ASP A 41 -30.79 10.77 8.69
N VAL A 42 -29.46 10.88 8.61
CA VAL A 42 -28.66 10.22 7.59
C VAL A 42 -27.93 9.03 8.22
N ARG A 43 -28.15 7.85 7.66
CA ARG A 43 -27.46 6.62 8.06
C ARG A 43 -26.54 6.16 6.91
N ILE A 44 -25.25 6.01 7.23
CA ILE A 44 -24.21 5.55 6.33
C ILE A 44 -23.68 4.23 6.92
N THR A 45 -23.71 3.16 6.15
CA THR A 45 -23.31 1.82 6.64
C THR A 45 -22.12 1.33 5.84
N ASN A 46 -21.03 1.00 6.53
CA ASN A 46 -19.89 0.28 5.97
C ASN A 46 -20.35 -1.15 5.64
N LEU A 47 -20.26 -1.56 4.37
CA LEU A 47 -20.78 -2.85 3.92
C LEU A 47 -19.85 -4.03 4.23
N ASN A 48 -18.58 -3.78 4.56
CA ASN A 48 -17.64 -4.83 4.98
C ASN A 48 -17.84 -5.22 6.45
N THR A 49 -18.09 -4.23 7.33
CA THR A 49 -18.18 -4.43 8.78
C THR A 49 -19.61 -4.36 9.32
N SER A 50 -20.57 -3.89 8.51
CA SER A 50 -21.95 -3.59 8.91
C SER A 50 -22.08 -2.49 9.98
N THR A 51 -21.02 -1.76 10.27
CA THR A 51 -21.03 -0.62 11.20
C THR A 51 -21.69 0.60 10.56
N ALA A 52 -22.39 1.41 11.36
CA ALA A 52 -23.10 2.58 10.84
C ALA A 52 -22.62 3.88 11.48
N THR A 53 -22.38 4.88 10.62
CA THR A 53 -22.23 6.28 11.00
C THR A 53 -23.57 6.97 10.84
N ASN A 54 -24.06 7.62 11.89
CA ASN A 54 -25.34 8.30 11.88
C ASN A 54 -25.16 9.82 12.08
N LYS A 55 -25.86 10.62 11.28
CA LYS A 55 -26.01 12.08 11.44
C LYS A 55 -27.48 12.37 11.68
N ASN A 56 -27.84 12.62 12.91
CA ASN A 56 -29.25 12.78 13.31
C ASN A 56 -29.65 14.24 13.44
N GLY A 57 -30.92 14.56 13.14
CA GLY A 57 -31.49 15.89 13.33
C GLY A 57 -30.92 16.96 12.40
N VAL A 58 -30.43 16.60 11.22
CA VAL A 58 -29.90 17.54 10.23
C VAL A 58 -31.03 18.40 9.69
N SER A 59 -30.96 19.72 9.82
CA SER A 59 -31.95 20.66 9.28
C SER A 59 -31.69 21.07 7.84
N ALA A 60 -30.44 20.94 7.38
CA ALA A 60 -30.06 21.16 5.98
C ALA A 60 -30.37 19.95 5.10
N THR A 61 -30.26 20.10 3.80
CA THR A 61 -30.38 19.03 2.81
C THR A 61 -29.01 18.44 2.40
N SER A 62 -28.01 18.66 3.25
CA SER A 62 -26.66 18.11 3.08
C SER A 62 -25.98 17.91 4.43
N THR A 63 -25.01 17.02 4.46
CA THR A 63 -24.11 16.78 5.60
C THR A 63 -22.80 16.16 5.11
N THR A 64 -21.82 16.07 5.98
CA THR A 64 -20.56 15.39 5.70
C THR A 64 -20.28 14.29 6.71
N ALA A 65 -19.53 13.27 6.29
CA ALA A 65 -19.02 12.23 7.19
C ALA A 65 -17.60 11.84 6.79
N THR A 66 -16.74 11.66 7.80
CA THR A 66 -15.41 11.09 7.58
C THR A 66 -15.54 9.56 7.61
N LEU A 67 -15.05 8.91 6.56
CA LEU A 67 -15.22 7.49 6.29
C LEU A 67 -13.87 6.88 5.86
N ASP A 68 -13.72 5.58 6.06
CA ASP A 68 -12.53 4.85 5.67
C ASP A 68 -12.50 4.67 4.14
N LYS A 69 -11.34 4.91 3.53
CA LYS A 69 -11.07 4.71 2.12
C LYS A 69 -11.02 3.21 1.76
N GLY A 70 -11.21 2.87 0.49
CA GLY A 70 -11.15 1.49 0.02
C GLY A 70 -12.34 0.62 0.46
N VAL A 71 -13.47 1.23 0.81
CA VAL A 71 -14.62 0.54 1.42
C VAL A 71 -15.91 0.84 0.65
N PRO A 72 -16.78 -0.17 0.43
CA PRO A 72 -18.13 0.05 -0.06
C PRO A 72 -19.07 0.49 1.07
N TYR A 73 -19.89 1.48 0.78
CA TYR A 73 -20.89 2.03 1.70
C TYR A 73 -22.31 1.97 1.11
N SER A 74 -23.29 1.86 1.99
CA SER A 74 -24.68 2.21 1.64
C SER A 74 -25.12 3.39 2.48
N TRP A 75 -26.05 4.20 1.96
CA TRP A 75 -26.59 5.32 2.68
C TRP A 75 -28.04 5.58 2.36
N LYS A 76 -28.76 6.15 3.33
CA LYS A 76 -30.16 6.59 3.22
C LYS A 76 -30.43 7.76 4.11
N VAL A 77 -31.49 8.51 3.78
CA VAL A 77 -32.01 9.65 4.56
C VAL A 77 -33.41 9.32 5.05
N THR A 78 -33.65 9.56 6.32
CA THR A 78 -35.00 9.46 6.92
C THR A 78 -35.52 10.84 7.21
N SER A 79 -36.61 11.24 6.55
CA SER A 79 -37.30 12.52 6.75
C SER A 79 -38.17 12.47 8.00
N LYS A 80 -38.09 13.52 8.84
CA LYS A 80 -38.84 13.67 10.10
C LYS A 80 -39.61 14.98 10.15
N ASN A 81 -40.78 14.92 10.78
CA ASN A 81 -41.59 16.09 11.08
C ASN A 81 -41.78 16.20 12.60
N THR A 82 -41.56 17.36 13.18
CA THR A 82 -41.67 17.59 14.63
C THR A 82 -43.12 17.45 15.14
N SER A 83 -44.10 17.60 14.25
CA SER A 83 -45.53 17.46 14.57
C SER A 83 -46.06 16.04 14.32
N SER A 84 -45.20 15.06 14.01
CA SER A 84 -45.60 13.69 13.71
C SER A 84 -44.52 12.70 14.15
N THR A 85 -44.96 11.55 14.66
CA THR A 85 -44.08 10.42 14.96
C THR A 85 -43.72 9.59 13.71
N THR A 86 -44.41 9.84 12.58
CA THR A 86 -44.18 9.12 11.33
C THR A 86 -42.91 9.61 10.64
N THR A 87 -42.01 8.68 10.34
CA THR A 87 -40.79 8.95 9.59
C THR A 87 -40.86 8.34 8.18
N THR A 88 -40.22 8.95 7.21
CA THR A 88 -40.23 8.47 5.83
C THR A 88 -38.79 8.27 5.33
N PRO A 89 -38.35 7.03 5.12
CA PRO A 89 -37.02 6.75 4.58
C PRO A 89 -36.99 6.97 3.06
N SER A 90 -35.83 7.42 2.57
CA SER A 90 -35.48 7.43 1.14
C SER A 90 -35.19 6.01 0.64
N ASP A 91 -34.90 5.88 -0.64
CA ASP A 91 -34.22 4.70 -1.18
C ASP A 91 -32.84 4.58 -0.51
N THR A 92 -32.25 3.37 -0.56
CA THR A 92 -30.89 3.12 -0.10
C THR A 92 -29.98 3.11 -1.31
N TRP A 93 -29.01 4.00 -1.34
CA TRP A 93 -27.99 4.07 -2.38
C TRP A 93 -26.67 3.50 -1.89
N LYS A 94 -25.81 3.10 -2.84
CA LYS A 94 -24.50 2.53 -2.58
C LYS A 94 -23.43 3.29 -3.34
N PHE A 95 -22.23 3.35 -2.78
CA PHE A 95 -21.04 3.87 -3.44
C PHE A 95 -19.79 3.16 -2.91
N TYR A 96 -18.71 3.25 -3.65
CA TYR A 96 -17.39 2.80 -3.22
C TYR A 96 -16.52 4.04 -2.98
N LEU A 97 -16.02 4.20 -1.75
CA LEU A 97 -15.06 5.26 -1.43
C LEU A 97 -13.67 4.77 -1.84
N ALA A 98 -13.13 5.38 -2.89
CA ALA A 98 -11.83 4.99 -3.42
C ALA A 98 -10.73 5.17 -2.37
N GLY A 99 -9.84 4.21 -2.29
CA GLY A 99 -8.56 4.33 -1.61
C GLY A 99 -7.56 5.07 -2.48
N ASP A 100 -6.51 5.60 -1.87
CA ASP A 100 -5.31 5.95 -2.62
C ASP A 100 -4.79 4.65 -3.23
N GLY A 101 -4.48 4.66 -4.53
CA GLY A 101 -3.88 3.50 -5.17
C GLY A 101 -2.57 3.18 -4.45
N VAL A 102 -2.41 1.96 -3.98
CA VAL A 102 -1.12 1.50 -3.45
C VAL A 102 -0.20 1.40 -4.66
N VAL A 103 0.68 2.37 -4.82
CA VAL A 103 1.78 2.32 -5.78
C VAL A 103 2.96 1.80 -4.99
N ASN A 104 3.39 0.57 -5.28
CA ASN A 104 4.58 -0.04 -4.74
C ASN A 104 5.61 -0.17 -5.88
N TYR A 105 6.66 0.63 -5.82
CA TYR A 105 7.75 0.61 -6.79
C TYR A 105 8.74 -0.51 -6.44
N ALA A 106 9.40 -1.04 -7.44
CA ALA A 106 10.48 -2.01 -7.20
C ALA A 106 11.71 -1.30 -6.61
N PRO A 107 12.46 -1.97 -5.73
CA PRO A 107 13.75 -1.47 -5.24
C PRO A 107 14.68 -1.08 -6.38
N PHE A 108 15.52 -0.07 -6.15
CA PHE A 108 16.63 0.18 -7.08
C PHE A 108 17.59 -1.01 -7.09
N PRO A 109 18.24 -1.32 -8.24
CA PRO A 109 19.33 -2.27 -8.27
C PRO A 109 20.41 -1.90 -7.26
N ALA A 110 20.80 -2.85 -6.40
CA ALA A 110 21.80 -2.59 -5.35
C ALA A 110 23.12 -2.11 -5.95
N GLU A 111 23.75 -1.14 -5.30
CA GLU A 111 25.11 -0.70 -5.61
C GLU A 111 26.10 -1.62 -4.91
N LEU A 112 26.88 -2.38 -5.72
CA LEU A 112 27.88 -3.29 -5.18
C LEU A 112 29.13 -2.51 -4.74
N LYS A 113 29.60 -2.76 -3.53
CA LYS A 113 30.78 -2.07 -2.94
C LYS A 113 32.01 -2.97 -2.91
N THR A 114 31.95 -4.07 -2.18
CA THR A 114 33.03 -5.05 -2.07
C THR A 114 32.54 -6.47 -2.26
N PRO A 115 33.28 -7.34 -2.95
CA PRO A 115 34.49 -7.09 -3.76
C PRO A 115 34.23 -6.22 -4.97
N ALA A 116 35.12 -5.25 -5.26
CA ALA A 116 34.99 -4.40 -6.42
C ALA A 116 35.24 -5.17 -7.74
N SER A 117 34.63 -4.74 -8.84
CA SER A 117 34.81 -5.36 -10.12
C SER A 117 36.27 -5.33 -10.57
N GLY A 118 36.80 -6.47 -11.01
CA GLY A 118 38.19 -6.63 -11.45
C GLY A 118 39.23 -6.67 -10.33
N SER A 119 38.82 -6.60 -9.05
CA SER A 119 39.74 -6.62 -7.91
C SER A 119 40.35 -8.02 -7.67
N THR A 120 41.46 -8.04 -6.91
CA THR A 120 42.00 -9.24 -6.30
C THR A 120 41.81 -9.16 -4.78
N VAL A 121 41.25 -10.17 -4.17
CA VAL A 121 40.86 -10.22 -2.77
C VAL A 121 41.66 -11.27 -2.03
N THR A 122 42.33 -10.88 -0.97
CA THR A 122 42.96 -11.81 -0.03
C THR A 122 41.90 -12.34 0.92
N LEU A 123 41.79 -13.67 1.02
CA LEU A 123 40.83 -14.29 1.93
C LEU A 123 41.32 -14.23 3.39
N SER A 124 40.41 -13.89 4.29
CA SER A 124 40.62 -14.00 5.73
C SER A 124 39.89 -15.25 6.22
N GLU A 125 40.64 -16.19 6.77
CA GLU A 125 40.08 -17.48 7.23
C GLU A 125 39.24 -18.21 6.17
N GLY A 126 39.65 -18.08 4.88
CA GLY A 126 38.92 -18.67 3.76
C GLY A 126 37.68 -17.92 3.32
N LYS A 127 37.46 -16.70 3.83
CA LYS A 127 36.27 -15.89 3.55
C LYS A 127 36.60 -14.55 2.94
N ALA A 128 35.66 -14.00 2.18
CA ALA A 128 35.60 -12.60 1.75
C ALA A 128 34.32 -11.95 2.25
N THR A 129 34.40 -10.69 2.66
CA THR A 129 33.23 -9.90 3.05
C THR A 129 32.66 -9.19 1.83
N PHE A 130 31.39 -9.43 1.55
CA PHE A 130 30.61 -8.78 0.52
C PHE A 130 29.81 -7.63 1.15
N THR A 131 29.80 -6.48 0.49
CA THR A 131 29.02 -5.31 0.94
C THR A 131 28.33 -4.66 -0.27
N TRP A 132 27.14 -4.16 -0.03
CA TRP A 132 26.33 -3.46 -1.03
C TRP A 132 25.47 -2.40 -0.36
N GLU A 133 24.83 -1.57 -1.15
CA GLU A 133 23.84 -0.59 -0.69
C GLU A 133 22.58 -0.75 -1.54
N GLY A 134 21.45 -1.03 -0.89
CA GLY A 134 20.12 -1.11 -1.49
C GLY A 134 19.25 0.03 -1.03
N THR A 135 18.47 0.59 -1.94
CA THR A 135 17.52 1.66 -1.66
C THR A 135 16.20 1.38 -2.38
N ASP A 136 15.11 1.96 -1.86
CA ASP A 136 13.78 1.88 -2.43
C ASP A 136 13.18 3.27 -2.61
N PRO A 137 12.41 3.54 -3.69
CA PRO A 137 11.64 4.77 -3.82
C PRO A 137 10.59 4.95 -2.71
N ASP A 138 10.06 3.85 -2.18
CA ASP A 138 9.02 3.84 -1.14
C ASP A 138 9.67 3.87 0.25
N SER A 139 9.64 5.03 0.90
CA SER A 139 10.40 5.33 2.13
C SER A 139 10.03 4.48 3.36
N GLY A 140 8.97 3.68 3.27
CA GLY A 140 8.50 2.79 4.36
C GLY A 140 8.90 1.33 4.19
N ASP A 141 9.49 0.96 3.06
CA ASP A 141 9.73 -0.43 2.72
C ASP A 141 10.99 -0.99 3.39
N THR A 142 10.87 -2.25 3.80
CA THR A 142 11.98 -3.01 4.35
C THR A 142 12.53 -3.94 3.28
N LEU A 143 13.80 -3.74 2.91
CA LEU A 143 14.46 -4.56 1.90
C LEU A 143 15.06 -5.84 2.47
N SER A 144 14.93 -6.90 1.70
CA SER A 144 15.66 -8.14 1.87
C SER A 144 16.58 -8.39 0.67
N TYR A 145 17.69 -9.07 0.90
CA TYR A 145 18.72 -9.27 -0.10
C TYR A 145 19.05 -10.75 -0.30
N THR A 146 19.39 -11.08 -1.54
CA THR A 146 19.97 -12.39 -1.86
C THR A 146 21.26 -12.19 -2.65
N VAL A 147 22.36 -12.72 -2.14
CA VAL A 147 23.68 -12.65 -2.80
C VAL A 147 23.85 -13.88 -3.68
N TYR A 148 24.06 -13.64 -4.95
CA TYR A 148 24.45 -14.64 -5.94
C TYR A 148 25.97 -14.56 -6.10
N VAL A 149 26.66 -15.65 -5.87
CA VAL A 149 28.11 -15.75 -6.07
C VAL A 149 28.46 -17.15 -6.57
N ASP A 150 29.14 -17.20 -7.70
CA ASP A 150 29.52 -18.46 -8.36
C ASP A 150 30.76 -18.27 -9.27
N LYS A 151 31.24 -19.36 -9.85
CA LYS A 151 32.40 -19.40 -10.73
C LYS A 151 32.03 -19.32 -12.22
N VAL A 152 30.73 -19.11 -12.53
CA VAL A 152 30.21 -19.21 -13.91
C VAL A 152 29.81 -17.84 -14.44
N ASP A 153 28.81 -17.19 -13.82
CA ASP A 153 28.21 -15.97 -14.37
C ASP A 153 27.55 -15.05 -13.30
N GLY A 154 27.60 -15.42 -12.01
CA GLY A 154 26.93 -14.69 -10.93
C GLY A 154 25.40 -14.82 -10.91
N LYS A 155 24.86 -15.87 -11.55
CA LYS A 155 23.41 -16.08 -11.68
C LYS A 155 22.95 -17.47 -11.24
N GLN A 156 23.89 -18.30 -10.82
CA GLN A 156 23.57 -19.65 -10.33
C GLN A 156 22.80 -19.59 -9.02
N THR A 157 22.02 -20.63 -8.71
CA THR A 157 21.19 -20.66 -7.51
C THR A 157 22.00 -20.41 -6.25
N PRO A 158 21.68 -19.37 -5.44
CA PRO A 158 22.41 -19.06 -4.24
C PRO A 158 22.12 -20.09 -3.13
N THR A 159 23.05 -20.20 -2.18
CA THR A 159 22.81 -20.99 -0.99
C THR A 159 21.75 -20.33 -0.09
N THR A 160 21.10 -21.14 0.77
CA THR A 160 20.12 -20.61 1.74
C THR A 160 20.72 -19.55 2.66
N ALA A 161 22.00 -19.71 3.05
CA ALA A 161 22.69 -18.77 3.91
C ALA A 161 22.89 -17.36 3.28
N LEU A 162 22.80 -17.25 1.95
CA LEU A 162 22.93 -16.00 1.21
C LEU A 162 21.59 -15.46 0.71
N SER A 163 20.48 -16.01 1.21
CA SER A 163 19.11 -15.64 0.81
C SER A 163 18.35 -14.96 1.96
N ASN A 164 17.50 -13.99 1.62
CA ASN A 164 16.66 -13.24 2.57
C ASN A 164 17.44 -12.54 3.70
N LEU A 165 18.60 -12.00 3.37
CA LEU A 165 19.40 -11.22 4.31
C LEU A 165 18.74 -9.87 4.58
N SER A 166 18.72 -9.43 5.83
CA SER A 166 18.32 -8.07 6.22
C SER A 166 19.51 -7.10 6.27
N ALA A 167 20.71 -7.61 6.43
CA ALA A 167 21.95 -6.83 6.41
C ALA A 167 22.41 -6.58 4.96
N GLN A 168 23.16 -5.51 4.78
CA GLN A 168 23.80 -5.17 3.52
C GLN A 168 25.26 -5.64 3.46
N THR A 169 25.52 -6.74 4.12
CA THR A 169 26.83 -7.39 4.20
C THR A 169 26.68 -8.90 4.41
N ALA A 170 27.62 -9.67 3.90
CA ALA A 170 27.71 -11.11 4.10
C ALA A 170 29.16 -11.60 3.97
N ASP A 171 29.55 -12.53 4.82
CA ASP A 171 30.81 -13.25 4.68
C ASP A 171 30.59 -14.55 3.89
N VAL A 172 31.38 -14.74 2.85
CA VAL A 172 31.25 -15.88 1.93
C VAL A 172 32.54 -16.71 1.93
N GLU A 173 32.43 -18.00 2.14
CA GLU A 173 33.54 -18.95 1.99
C GLU A 173 33.90 -19.14 0.51
N LEU A 174 35.17 -18.97 0.17
CA LEU A 174 35.65 -18.99 -1.19
C LEU A 174 36.96 -19.80 -1.29
N GLU A 175 37.22 -20.31 -2.48
CA GLU A 175 38.51 -20.97 -2.78
C GLU A 175 39.53 -19.91 -3.22
N VAL A 176 40.80 -20.09 -2.88
CA VAL A 176 41.92 -19.28 -3.35
C VAL A 176 42.18 -19.44 -4.86
N ALA A 177 42.87 -18.50 -5.45
CA ALA A 177 43.30 -18.53 -6.87
C ALA A 177 42.14 -18.73 -7.85
N THR A 178 40.92 -18.30 -7.52
CA THR A 178 39.69 -18.56 -8.26
C THR A 178 39.04 -17.25 -8.70
N THR A 179 38.44 -17.24 -9.88
CA THR A 179 37.60 -16.13 -10.35
C THR A 179 36.16 -16.37 -9.98
N TYR A 180 35.52 -15.39 -9.36
CA TYR A 180 34.11 -15.39 -8.98
C TYR A 180 33.37 -14.28 -9.66
N TYR A 181 32.07 -14.52 -9.88
CA TYR A 181 31.08 -13.57 -10.37
C TYR A 181 30.01 -13.41 -9.29
N TRP A 182 29.56 -12.17 -9.04
CA TRP A 182 28.54 -11.93 -8.05
C TRP A 182 27.61 -10.78 -8.36
N ARG A 183 26.40 -10.87 -7.86
CA ARG A 183 25.38 -9.82 -7.88
C ARG A 183 24.47 -9.93 -6.69
N VAL A 184 23.63 -8.91 -6.47
CA VAL A 184 22.62 -8.87 -5.40
C VAL A 184 21.24 -8.70 -6.02
N LYS A 185 20.28 -9.49 -5.53
CA LYS A 185 18.85 -9.25 -5.67
C LYS A 185 18.38 -8.47 -4.45
N SER A 186 17.71 -7.33 -4.66
CA SER A 186 16.97 -6.57 -3.64
C SER A 186 15.48 -6.85 -3.79
N SER A 187 14.75 -7.04 -2.68
CA SER A 187 13.31 -7.26 -2.70
C SER A 187 12.62 -6.55 -1.55
N ASP A 188 11.49 -5.90 -1.84
CA ASP A 188 10.56 -5.30 -0.89
C ASP A 188 9.48 -6.29 -0.39
N GLY A 189 9.56 -7.55 -0.82
CA GLY A 189 8.56 -8.60 -0.55
C GLY A 189 7.51 -8.76 -1.66
N THR A 190 7.29 -7.76 -2.50
CA THR A 190 6.35 -7.77 -3.63
C THR A 190 7.10 -7.76 -4.96
N ASN A 191 8.04 -6.83 -5.08
CA ASN A 191 8.87 -6.63 -6.27
C ASN A 191 10.34 -6.95 -5.98
N ALA A 192 11.13 -7.04 -7.02
CA ALA A 192 12.56 -7.25 -6.88
C ALA A 192 13.35 -6.67 -8.06
N SER A 193 14.56 -6.25 -7.77
CA SER A 193 15.56 -5.82 -8.76
C SER A 193 16.87 -6.58 -8.58
N TYR A 194 17.70 -6.54 -9.60
CA TYR A 194 19.02 -7.17 -9.60
C TYR A 194 20.10 -6.14 -9.94
N SER A 195 21.20 -6.18 -9.19
CA SER A 195 22.39 -5.43 -9.55
C SER A 195 23.02 -5.95 -10.86
N ILE A 196 23.94 -5.17 -11.42
CA ILE A 196 24.88 -5.68 -12.42
C ILE A 196 25.74 -6.79 -11.79
N VAL A 197 26.40 -7.58 -12.64
CA VAL A 197 27.33 -8.61 -12.20
C VAL A 197 28.74 -8.04 -12.11
N TYR A 198 29.40 -8.22 -10.98
CA TYR A 198 30.83 -7.96 -10.80
C TYR A 198 31.62 -9.26 -10.85
N SER A 199 32.88 -9.18 -11.27
CA SER A 199 33.83 -10.30 -11.19
C SER A 199 35.07 -9.87 -10.41
N PHE A 200 35.68 -10.81 -9.68
CA PHE A 200 36.92 -10.60 -8.92
C PHE A 200 37.69 -11.90 -8.83
N LYS A 201 38.95 -11.83 -8.40
CA LYS A 201 39.81 -12.99 -8.13
C LYS A 201 40.17 -13.08 -6.67
N THR A 202 40.33 -14.28 -6.18
CA THR A 202 40.86 -14.58 -4.82
C THR A 202 42.34 -14.91 -4.86
N GLN A 203 43.06 -14.59 -3.79
CA GLN A 203 44.47 -14.99 -3.53
C GLN A 203 44.68 -15.41 -2.09
#